data_b335d2afc2493e65ec824be8372e8f60
#
_entry.id   b335d2afc2493e65ec824be8372e8f60
#
_cell.length_a   1.000
_cell.length_b   1.000
_cell.length_c   1.000
_cell.angle_alpha   90.00
_cell.angle_beta   90.00
_cell.angle_gamma   90.00
#
_symmetry.space_group_name_H-M   'P 1'
#
loop_
_entity.id
_entity.type
_entity.pdbx_description
1 polymer ?
#
loop_
_entity_poly.entity_id
_entity_poly.type
_entity_poly.pdbx_seq_one_letter_code
_entity_poly.pdbx_strand_id
1 'polypeptide(L)'
;MARLLTTLGLLAAMATPALAEDMTIDMLNKRDDGAKMVYSEDIARIDVGDTITWVPTAKGHNVEFVAGPDGWKKPKKSKNNKEVAITFDIPGIYFYQCSPHKGMGMIAFVVVGEDTSNLADIAGAKVSGKKSKVKFADLLDQL
;
A
#
# COMPACT_ATOMS: atom_id res chain seq x y z
N MET A 1 -53.10 -3.95 -38.98
CA MET A 1 -51.75 -4.53 -38.69
C MET A 1 -50.83 -3.39 -38.22
N ALA A 2 -50.65 -3.22 -36.92
CA ALA A 2 -49.81 -2.17 -36.34
C ALA A 2 -48.43 -2.74 -36.06
N ARG A 3 -47.40 -2.20 -36.65
CA ARG A 3 -46.01 -2.57 -36.37
C ARG A 3 -45.48 -1.73 -35.20
N LEU A 4 -45.20 -2.39 -34.08
CA LEU A 4 -44.54 -1.78 -32.92
C LEU A 4 -43.03 -1.71 -33.22
N LEU A 5 -42.51 -0.52 -33.35
CA LEU A 5 -41.06 -0.26 -33.44
C LEU A 5 -40.51 -0.10 -32.01
N THR A 6 -39.82 -1.11 -31.52
CA THR A 6 -39.05 -1.08 -30.26
C THR A 6 -37.71 -0.41 -30.52
N THR A 7 -37.57 0.85 -30.09
CA THR A 7 -36.27 1.52 -30.06
C THR A 7 -35.44 1.05 -28.87
N LEU A 8 -34.41 0.28 -29.14
CA LEU A 8 -33.41 -0.15 -28.14
C LEU A 8 -32.45 1.01 -27.89
N GLY A 9 -32.62 1.71 -26.76
CA GLY A 9 -31.73 2.78 -26.33
C GLY A 9 -30.39 2.21 -25.86
N LEU A 10 -29.31 2.50 -26.58
CA LEU A 10 -27.93 2.17 -26.19
C LEU A 10 -27.48 3.15 -25.10
N LEU A 11 -27.47 2.69 -23.82
CA LEU A 11 -26.87 3.45 -22.73
C LEU A 11 -25.34 3.37 -22.86
N ALA A 12 -24.73 4.43 -23.38
CA ALA A 12 -23.27 4.57 -23.36
C ALA A 12 -22.83 4.90 -21.92
N ALA A 13 -22.24 3.94 -21.23
CA ALA A 13 -21.56 4.19 -19.96
C ALA A 13 -20.33 5.06 -20.21
N MET A 14 -20.41 6.33 -19.82
CA MET A 14 -19.25 7.21 -19.79
C MET A 14 -18.33 6.78 -18.63
N ALA A 15 -17.25 6.07 -18.95
CA ALA A 15 -16.16 5.87 -18.00
C ALA A 15 -15.47 7.22 -17.77
N THR A 16 -15.67 7.80 -16.60
CA THR A 16 -14.87 8.96 -16.17
C THR A 16 -13.44 8.48 -15.94
N PRO A 17 -12.41 9.16 -16.49
CA PRO A 17 -11.03 8.82 -16.14
C PRO A 17 -10.85 9.03 -14.62
N ALA A 18 -10.46 7.99 -13.91
CA ALA A 18 -9.98 8.13 -12.54
C ALA A 18 -8.73 9.01 -12.59
N LEU A 19 -8.77 10.15 -11.91
CA LEU A 19 -7.58 10.96 -11.70
C LEU A 19 -6.71 10.22 -10.68
N ALA A 20 -5.42 10.05 -10.99
CA ALA A 20 -4.46 9.53 -10.02
C ALA A 20 -4.50 10.42 -8.77
N GLU A 21 -4.65 9.80 -7.59
CA GLU A 21 -4.65 10.49 -6.30
C GLU A 21 -3.30 10.25 -5.62
N ASP A 22 -2.67 11.33 -5.15
CA ASP A 22 -1.39 11.25 -4.46
C ASP A 22 -1.64 11.14 -2.95
N MET A 23 -1.02 10.12 -2.32
CA MET A 23 -1.08 9.91 -0.87
C MET A 23 0.27 10.21 -0.25
N THR A 24 0.25 10.88 0.92
CA THR A 24 1.46 11.08 1.73
C THR A 24 1.43 10.19 2.96
N ILE A 25 2.55 9.51 3.25
CA ILE A 25 2.75 8.70 4.45
C ILE A 25 3.94 9.26 5.23
N ASP A 26 3.71 9.66 6.46
CA ASP A 26 4.76 10.13 7.35
C ASP A 26 5.52 8.98 8.00
N MET A 27 6.83 9.12 8.12
CA MET A 27 7.70 8.24 8.90
C MET A 27 7.92 8.85 10.28
N LEU A 28 7.38 8.21 11.34
CA LEU A 28 7.19 8.80 12.67
C LEU A 28 7.93 8.02 13.77
N ASN A 29 8.48 8.76 14.75
CA ASN A 29 8.93 8.17 16.01
C ASN A 29 7.75 7.77 16.90
N LYS A 30 6.66 8.54 16.85
CA LYS A 30 5.44 8.30 17.60
C LYS A 30 4.23 8.86 16.85
N ARG A 31 3.15 8.10 16.84
CA ARG A 31 1.84 8.47 16.32
C ARG A 31 0.90 8.84 17.49
N ASP A 32 -0.20 9.55 17.21
CA ASP A 32 -1.13 10.06 18.24
C ASP A 32 -1.81 8.95 19.04
N ASP A 33 -1.99 7.76 18.47
CA ASP A 33 -2.48 6.56 19.16
C ASP A 33 -1.48 5.96 20.16
N GLY A 34 -0.28 6.55 20.29
CA GLY A 34 0.79 6.11 21.18
C GLY A 34 1.75 5.07 20.55
N ALA A 35 1.48 4.59 19.35
CA ALA A 35 2.38 3.67 18.62
C ALA A 35 3.72 4.35 18.34
N LYS A 36 4.82 3.60 18.52
CA LYS A 36 6.19 4.11 18.35
C LYS A 36 6.88 3.42 17.19
N MET A 37 7.75 4.16 16.49
CA MET A 37 8.46 3.71 15.30
C MET A 37 7.45 3.14 14.31
N VAL A 38 6.71 4.04 13.66
CA VAL A 38 5.56 3.70 12.81
C VAL A 38 5.51 4.60 11.57
N TYR A 39 4.83 4.12 10.56
CA TYR A 39 4.29 4.96 9.50
C TYR A 39 2.96 5.57 9.94
N SER A 40 2.55 6.70 9.34
CA SER A 40 1.24 7.30 9.66
C SER A 40 0.09 6.36 9.32
N GLU A 41 0.25 5.55 8.27
CA GLU A 41 -0.71 4.55 7.84
C GLU A 41 -0.13 3.13 8.00
N ASP A 42 -0.90 2.23 8.60
CA ASP A 42 -0.52 0.81 8.70
C ASP A 42 -0.98 0.01 7.46
N ILE A 43 -2.11 0.40 6.85
CA ILE A 43 -2.60 -0.13 5.58
C ILE A 43 -3.06 1.05 4.73
N ALA A 44 -2.34 1.36 3.67
CA ALA A 44 -2.73 2.34 2.67
C ALA A 44 -3.52 1.63 1.55
N ARG A 45 -4.71 2.14 1.20
CA ARG A 45 -5.51 1.63 0.08
C ARG A 45 -5.55 2.71 -1.00
N ILE A 46 -5.12 2.34 -2.19
CA ILE A 46 -4.98 3.26 -3.34
C ILE A 46 -5.45 2.58 -4.62
N ASP A 47 -5.72 3.37 -5.64
CA ASP A 47 -6.03 2.89 -6.98
C ASP A 47 -4.76 2.61 -7.80
N VAL A 48 -4.91 1.83 -8.87
CA VAL A 48 -3.82 1.59 -9.83
C VAL A 48 -3.46 2.90 -10.51
N GLY A 49 -2.18 3.25 -10.50
CA GLY A 49 -1.65 4.49 -11.06
C GLY A 49 -1.42 5.60 -10.03
N ASP A 50 -1.88 5.41 -8.79
CA ASP A 50 -1.63 6.38 -7.71
C ASP A 50 -0.18 6.35 -7.23
N THR A 51 0.24 7.47 -6.65
CA THR A 51 1.58 7.65 -6.10
C THR A 51 1.52 7.81 -4.59
N ILE A 52 2.36 7.06 -3.87
CA ILE A 52 2.59 7.31 -2.44
C ILE A 52 3.96 7.99 -2.28
N THR A 53 3.95 9.08 -1.50
CA THR A 53 5.15 9.78 -1.08
C THR A 53 5.38 9.55 0.42
N TRP A 54 6.49 8.87 0.78
CA TRP A 54 6.92 8.72 2.17
C TRP A 54 7.82 9.88 2.57
N VAL A 55 7.40 10.61 3.60
CA VAL A 55 8.08 11.79 4.12
C VAL A 55 8.78 11.48 5.45
N PRO A 56 10.10 11.75 5.59
CA PRO A 56 10.83 11.52 6.84
C PRO A 56 10.54 12.64 7.85
N THR A 57 9.32 12.69 8.36
CA THR A 57 8.87 13.67 9.37
C THR A 57 9.69 13.56 10.66
N ALA A 58 10.09 12.33 11.04
CA ALA A 58 11.11 12.10 12.05
C ALA A 58 12.38 11.47 11.44
N LYS A 59 13.51 11.66 12.10
CA LYS A 59 14.81 11.14 11.64
C LYS A 59 14.98 9.65 11.97
N GLY A 60 15.80 8.97 11.18
CA GLY A 60 16.22 7.57 11.42
C GLY A 60 15.37 6.54 10.68
N HIS A 61 14.51 6.96 9.77
CA HIS A 61 13.58 6.09 9.05
C HIS A 61 13.88 5.99 7.56
N ASN A 62 13.42 4.89 6.97
CA ASN A 62 13.47 4.62 5.54
C ASN A 62 12.30 3.73 5.10
N VAL A 63 12.23 3.43 3.80
CA VAL A 63 11.27 2.50 3.19
C VAL A 63 12.03 1.37 2.52
N GLU A 64 11.72 0.13 2.92
CA GLU A 64 12.24 -1.09 2.32
C GLU A 64 11.08 -2.03 2.02
N PHE A 65 10.79 -2.26 0.76
CA PHE A 65 9.81 -3.25 0.36
C PHE A 65 10.37 -4.66 0.55
N VAL A 66 9.54 -5.53 1.11
CA VAL A 66 9.88 -6.94 1.38
C VAL A 66 9.26 -7.84 0.34
N ALA A 67 7.97 -7.67 0.06
CA ALA A 67 7.18 -8.46 -0.88
C ALA A 67 6.17 -7.60 -1.63
N GLY A 68 5.70 -8.08 -2.76
CA GLY A 68 4.70 -7.45 -3.61
C GLY A 68 4.17 -8.44 -4.65
N PRO A 69 3.24 -8.02 -5.51
CA PRO A 69 2.62 -8.89 -6.52
C PRO A 69 3.62 -9.33 -7.59
N ASP A 70 3.27 -10.40 -8.29
CA ASP A 70 4.05 -10.91 -9.41
C ASP A 70 4.23 -9.86 -10.51
N GLY A 71 5.39 -9.88 -11.15
CA GLY A 71 5.75 -8.93 -12.20
C GLY A 71 6.19 -7.55 -11.72
N TRP A 72 6.00 -7.24 -10.43
CA TRP A 72 6.49 -5.99 -9.89
C TRP A 72 8.00 -6.01 -9.65
N LYS A 73 8.67 -4.93 -10.07
CA LYS A 73 10.11 -4.75 -9.85
C LYS A 73 10.33 -4.04 -8.52
N LYS A 74 10.67 -4.83 -7.50
CA LYS A 74 10.98 -4.29 -6.17
C LYS A 74 12.08 -3.22 -6.23
N PRO A 75 11.82 -1.99 -5.77
CA PRO A 75 12.83 -0.94 -5.74
C PRO A 75 13.90 -1.25 -4.67
N LYS A 76 15.06 -0.64 -4.82
CA LYS A 76 16.07 -0.64 -3.75
C LYS A 76 15.50 0.09 -2.53
N LYS A 77 15.87 -0.36 -1.33
CA LYS A 77 15.51 0.36 -0.09
C LYS A 77 15.99 1.81 -0.15
N SER A 78 15.17 2.73 0.34
CA SER A 78 15.55 4.13 0.39
C SER A 78 16.67 4.37 1.41
N LYS A 79 17.39 5.47 1.25
CA LYS A 79 18.33 5.94 2.29
C LYS A 79 17.54 6.49 3.47
N ASN A 80 18.13 6.41 4.67
CA ASN A 80 17.55 7.04 5.85
C ASN A 80 17.36 8.55 5.66
N ASN A 81 16.28 9.09 6.20
CA ASN A 81 15.95 10.50 6.17
C ASN A 81 15.78 11.08 4.75
N LYS A 82 15.39 10.24 3.80
CA LYS A 82 15.08 10.67 2.43
C LYS A 82 13.61 10.43 2.13
N GLU A 83 12.99 11.43 1.54
CA GLU A 83 11.71 11.31 0.90
C GLU A 83 11.82 10.34 -0.28
N VAL A 84 10.78 9.56 -0.50
CA VAL A 84 10.67 8.65 -1.62
C VAL A 84 9.23 8.62 -2.13
N ALA A 85 9.05 8.77 -3.43
CA ALA A 85 7.75 8.66 -4.10
C ALA A 85 7.77 7.43 -5.01
N ILE A 86 6.70 6.63 -4.96
CA ILE A 86 6.52 5.43 -5.79
C ILE A 86 5.11 5.42 -6.34
N THR A 87 5.01 5.26 -7.67
CA THR A 87 3.76 5.03 -8.38
C THR A 87 3.50 3.53 -8.49
N PHE A 88 2.26 3.11 -8.25
CA PHE A 88 1.86 1.71 -8.22
C PHE A 88 0.97 1.35 -9.41
N ASP A 89 1.57 0.72 -10.42
CA ASP A 89 0.89 0.36 -11.68
C ASP A 89 0.36 -1.09 -11.69
N ILE A 90 0.73 -1.91 -10.71
CA ILE A 90 0.32 -3.31 -10.62
C ILE A 90 -0.59 -3.49 -9.40
N PRO A 91 -1.83 -4.00 -9.57
CA PRO A 91 -2.71 -4.27 -8.44
C PRO A 91 -2.15 -5.39 -7.55
N GLY A 92 -2.51 -5.35 -6.26
CA GLY A 92 -2.09 -6.34 -5.29
C GLY A 92 -1.65 -5.72 -3.95
N ILE A 93 -1.21 -6.58 -3.05
CA ILE A 93 -0.70 -6.20 -1.73
C ILE A 93 0.81 -6.06 -1.78
N TYR A 94 1.31 -4.98 -1.18
CA TYR A 94 2.73 -4.69 -1.03
C TYR A 94 3.08 -4.60 0.45
N PHE A 95 4.06 -5.37 0.88
CA PHE A 95 4.58 -5.34 2.25
C PHE A 95 5.88 -4.56 2.31
N TYR A 96 5.96 -3.58 3.22
CA TYR A 96 7.17 -2.79 3.42
C TYR A 96 7.46 -2.55 4.91
N GLN A 97 8.69 -2.15 5.19
CA GLN A 97 9.21 -1.94 6.53
C GLN A 97 10.23 -0.81 6.58
N CYS A 98 10.51 -0.31 7.78
CA CYS A 98 11.66 0.52 8.06
C CYS A 98 12.84 -0.38 8.46
N SER A 99 13.94 -0.41 7.70
CA SER A 99 15.07 -1.32 7.95
C SER A 99 15.63 -1.21 9.37
N PRO A 100 15.89 0.00 9.94
CA PRO A 100 16.38 0.12 11.32
C PRO A 100 15.38 -0.34 12.38
N HIS A 101 14.07 -0.24 12.12
CA HIS A 101 13.02 -0.47 13.12
C HIS A 101 12.09 -1.64 12.77
N LYS A 102 12.49 -2.50 11.82
CA LYS A 102 11.70 -3.64 11.35
C LYS A 102 11.34 -4.67 12.42
N GLY A 103 12.12 -4.75 13.51
CA GLY A 103 11.82 -5.61 14.66
C GLY A 103 10.95 -4.94 15.73
N MET A 104 10.75 -3.63 15.63
CA MET A 104 10.04 -2.79 16.60
C MET A 104 8.58 -2.52 16.25
N GLY A 105 8.08 -3.06 15.13
CA GLY A 105 6.71 -2.85 14.65
C GLY A 105 6.58 -1.79 13.53
N MET A 106 7.69 -1.27 12.99
CA MET A 106 7.64 -0.32 11.88
C MET A 106 7.51 -1.05 10.54
N ILE A 107 6.33 -1.59 10.33
CA ILE A 107 5.90 -2.35 9.16
C ILE A 107 4.53 -1.86 8.72
N ALA A 108 4.22 -1.97 7.42
CA ALA A 108 2.94 -1.56 6.87
C ALA A 108 2.67 -2.21 5.50
N PHE A 109 1.45 -2.05 5.00
CA PHE A 109 1.00 -2.55 3.71
C PHE A 109 0.48 -1.42 2.81
N VAL A 110 0.60 -1.63 1.51
CA VAL A 110 -0.18 -0.92 0.49
C VAL A 110 -1.06 -1.96 -0.21
N VAL A 111 -2.33 -1.65 -0.38
CA VAL A 111 -3.29 -2.43 -1.19
C VAL A 111 -3.65 -1.58 -2.40
N VAL A 112 -3.35 -2.09 -3.57
CA VAL A 112 -3.55 -1.39 -4.84
C VAL A 112 -4.69 -2.02 -5.60
N GLY A 113 -5.69 -1.22 -5.99
CA GLY A 113 -6.83 -1.66 -6.81
C GLY A 113 -7.73 -2.68 -6.12
N GLU A 114 -7.83 -2.66 -4.77
CA GLU A 114 -8.62 -3.62 -3.97
C GLU A 114 -8.26 -5.10 -4.25
N ASP A 115 -7.10 -5.36 -4.85
CA ASP A 115 -6.64 -6.70 -5.20
C ASP A 115 -5.88 -7.34 -4.04
N THR A 116 -6.37 -8.47 -3.55
CA THR A 116 -5.75 -9.28 -2.50
C THR A 116 -5.34 -10.67 -2.97
N SER A 117 -5.25 -10.88 -4.28
CA SER A 117 -4.95 -12.19 -4.88
C SER A 117 -3.60 -12.78 -4.46
N ASN A 118 -2.62 -11.93 -4.09
CA ASN A 118 -1.31 -12.34 -3.61
C ASN A 118 -1.20 -12.44 -2.08
N LEU A 119 -2.33 -12.45 -1.34
CA LEU A 119 -2.34 -12.50 0.12
C LEU A 119 -1.55 -13.70 0.69
N ALA A 120 -1.64 -14.87 0.06
CA ALA A 120 -0.93 -16.06 0.50
C ALA A 120 0.60 -15.89 0.42
N ASP A 121 1.10 -15.24 -0.64
CA ASP A 121 2.53 -14.97 -0.82
C ASP A 121 3.00 -13.92 0.20
N ILE A 122 2.19 -12.89 0.43
CA ILE A 122 2.46 -11.87 1.46
C ILE A 122 2.52 -12.51 2.86
N ALA A 123 1.58 -13.41 3.19
CA ALA A 123 1.57 -14.10 4.48
C ALA A 123 2.83 -14.96 4.71
N GLY A 124 3.46 -15.44 3.63
CA GLY A 124 4.74 -16.15 3.68
C GLY A 124 5.98 -15.26 3.81
N ALA A 125 5.83 -13.95 3.81
CA ALA A 125 6.95 -13.02 3.83
C ALA A 125 7.75 -13.08 5.15
N LYS A 126 9.05 -12.81 5.06
CA LYS A 126 9.94 -12.81 6.23
C LYS A 126 9.74 -11.56 7.09
N VAL A 127 9.29 -11.73 8.32
CA VAL A 127 9.12 -10.66 9.32
C VAL A 127 10.09 -10.83 10.47
N SER A 128 10.76 -9.74 10.86
CA SER A 128 11.77 -9.73 11.92
C SER A 128 11.19 -9.23 13.25
N GLY A 129 11.54 -9.90 14.35
CA GLY A 129 11.19 -9.47 15.71
C GLY A 129 9.76 -9.82 16.13
N LYS A 130 9.57 -10.06 17.42
CA LYS A 130 8.30 -10.51 17.99
C LYS A 130 7.20 -9.47 17.78
N LYS A 131 7.49 -8.20 18.05
CA LYS A 131 6.51 -7.11 17.94
C LYS A 131 5.99 -6.94 16.51
N SER A 132 6.89 -6.99 15.52
CA SER A 132 6.50 -6.90 14.11
C SER A 132 5.73 -8.13 13.63
N LYS A 133 6.06 -9.33 14.14
CA LYS A 133 5.31 -10.56 13.81
C LYS A 133 3.86 -10.49 14.31
N VAL A 134 3.64 -9.99 15.53
CA VAL A 134 2.28 -9.78 16.07
C VAL A 134 1.53 -8.77 15.21
N LYS A 135 2.11 -7.59 15.01
CA LYS A 135 1.48 -6.55 14.17
C LYS A 135 1.20 -7.04 12.75
N PHE A 136 2.12 -7.81 12.16
CA PHE A 136 1.95 -8.37 10.81
C PHE A 136 0.74 -9.28 10.72
N ALA A 137 0.55 -10.18 11.70
CA ALA A 137 -0.62 -11.06 11.76
C ALA A 137 -1.91 -10.23 11.92
N ASP A 138 -1.92 -9.27 12.86
CA ASP A 138 -3.07 -8.39 13.08
C ASP A 138 -3.45 -7.57 11.83
N LEU A 139 -2.48 -7.15 11.04
CA LEU A 139 -2.72 -6.41 9.80
C LEU A 139 -3.18 -7.33 8.65
N LEU A 140 -2.66 -8.57 8.56
CA LEU A 140 -3.12 -9.55 7.57
C LEU A 140 -4.63 -9.85 7.72
N ASP A 141 -5.12 -9.91 8.96
CA ASP A 141 -6.54 -10.15 9.25
C ASP A 141 -7.45 -8.99 8.81
N GLN A 142 -6.87 -7.83 8.46
CA GLN A 142 -7.58 -6.64 8.00
C GLN A 142 -7.53 -6.46 6.47
N LEU A 143 -6.80 -7.32 5.76
CA LEU A 143 -6.68 -7.29 4.30
C LEU A 143 -7.77 -8.14 3.65
#